data_7c84d181e099f3424df0f8fdf893d837
#
_entry.id   7c84d181e099f3424df0f8fdf893d837
#
_cell.length_a   1.000
_cell.length_b   1.000
_cell.length_c   1.000
_cell.angle_alpha   90.00
_cell.angle_beta   90.00
_cell.angle_gamma   90.00
#
_symmetry.space_group_name_H-M   'P 1'
#
loop_
_entity.id
_entity.type
_entity.pdbx_description
1 polymer ?
#
loop_
_entity_poly.entity_id
_entity_poly.type
_entity_poly.pdbx_seq_one_letter_code
_entity_poly.pdbx_strand_id
1 'polypeptide(L)'
;LKEDLSIDIEATQKHTEALVNNGIHGIVMLGTIGEGTSLTLSEKVEVLRATVEVAGGKVPVLSGIAEFTTQGACDTVKAAGEAGVDGIMLLPAMVYKSDARETIAHFRTVANSTHLPIMCYNNPPVYRVDITPEMFKELIDVENIVVIKEASGDVRRITELFNALNG
;
A
#
# COMPACT_ATOMS: atom_id res chain seq x y z
N LEU A 1 -13.86 -12.36 6.55
CA LEU A 1 -15.26 -11.99 6.80
C LEU A 1 -16.03 -13.18 7.39
N LYS A 2 -17.10 -12.90 8.14
CA LYS A 2 -18.07 -13.90 8.60
C LYS A 2 -19.06 -14.23 7.47
N GLU A 3 -19.95 -15.20 7.71
CA GLU A 3 -20.96 -15.60 6.71
C GLU A 3 -21.95 -14.48 6.37
N ASP A 4 -22.17 -13.55 7.30
CA ASP A 4 -23.02 -12.35 7.11
C ASP A 4 -22.28 -11.16 6.48
N LEU A 5 -21.04 -11.38 6.02
CA LEU A 5 -20.12 -10.42 5.43
C LEU A 5 -19.58 -9.35 6.40
N SER A 6 -19.84 -9.44 7.68
CA SER A 6 -19.21 -8.56 8.67
C SER A 6 -17.73 -8.92 8.88
N ILE A 7 -16.93 -7.97 9.38
CA ILE A 7 -15.52 -8.21 9.68
C ILE A 7 -15.40 -9.22 10.84
N ASP A 8 -14.55 -10.21 10.66
CA ASP A 8 -14.16 -11.13 11.73
C ASP A 8 -12.87 -10.62 12.39
N ILE A 9 -13.03 -9.73 13.35
CA ILE A 9 -11.89 -9.12 14.05
C ILE A 9 -11.12 -10.15 14.86
N GLU A 10 -11.80 -11.09 15.51
CA GLU A 10 -11.14 -12.14 16.29
C GLU A 10 -10.24 -13.02 15.42
N ALA A 11 -10.75 -13.47 14.27
CA ALA A 11 -9.95 -14.25 13.30
C ALA A 11 -8.79 -13.43 12.73
N THR A 12 -9.00 -12.13 12.45
CA THR A 12 -7.96 -11.22 11.98
C THR A 12 -6.84 -11.06 13.01
N GLN A 13 -7.19 -10.82 14.27
CA GLN A 13 -6.24 -10.69 15.37
C GLN A 13 -5.45 -11.99 15.60
N LYS A 14 -6.13 -13.13 15.66
CA LYS A 14 -5.51 -14.44 15.82
C LYS A 14 -4.53 -14.77 14.68
N HIS A 15 -4.91 -14.43 13.44
CA HIS A 15 -4.03 -14.62 12.28
C HIS A 15 -2.80 -13.71 12.37
N THR A 16 -2.99 -12.44 12.70
CA THR A 16 -1.91 -11.47 12.90
C THR A 16 -0.95 -11.94 13.99
N GLU A 17 -1.46 -12.38 15.14
CA GLU A 17 -0.66 -12.90 16.23
C GLU A 17 0.17 -14.13 15.81
N ALA A 18 -0.44 -15.06 15.08
CA ALA A 18 0.25 -16.23 14.55
C ALA A 18 1.42 -15.84 13.63
N LEU A 19 1.22 -14.86 12.73
CA LEU A 19 2.27 -14.38 11.85
C LEU A 19 3.42 -13.73 12.64
N VAL A 20 3.11 -12.84 13.57
CA VAL A 20 4.11 -12.16 14.43
C VAL A 20 4.92 -13.18 15.24
N ASN A 21 4.25 -14.16 15.85
CA ASN A 21 4.91 -15.19 16.65
C ASN A 21 5.77 -16.14 15.81
N ASN A 22 5.52 -16.25 14.51
CA ASN A 22 6.35 -17.03 13.57
C ASN A 22 7.48 -16.20 12.92
N GLY A 23 7.74 -15.00 13.41
CA GLY A 23 8.96 -14.24 13.10
C GLY A 23 8.93 -13.48 11.79
N ILE A 24 7.76 -13.03 11.33
CA ILE A 24 7.68 -12.09 10.19
C ILE A 24 8.33 -10.76 10.56
N HIS A 25 8.78 -10.01 9.54
CA HIS A 25 9.47 -8.73 9.73
C HIS A 25 8.55 -7.51 9.56
N GLY A 26 7.34 -7.70 9.09
CA GLY A 26 6.33 -6.66 8.89
C GLY A 26 5.06 -7.21 8.25
N ILE A 27 3.98 -6.45 8.33
CA ILE A 27 2.67 -6.81 7.78
C ILE A 27 2.19 -5.73 6.83
N VAL A 28 1.67 -6.12 5.67
CA VAL A 28 0.90 -5.24 4.79
C VAL A 28 -0.55 -5.70 4.82
N MET A 29 -1.39 -4.96 5.54
CA MET A 29 -2.84 -5.20 5.57
C MET A 29 -3.54 -4.55 4.39
N LEU A 30 -4.76 -4.98 4.09
CA LEU A 30 -5.62 -4.40 3.04
C LEU A 30 -4.99 -4.44 1.64
N GLY A 31 -4.03 -5.34 1.42
CA GLY A 31 -3.53 -5.64 0.09
C GLY A 31 -4.58 -6.36 -0.76
N THR A 32 -4.23 -6.69 -2.01
CA THR A 32 -5.14 -7.36 -2.95
C THR A 32 -5.66 -8.69 -2.41
N ILE A 33 -4.78 -9.53 -1.85
CA ILE A 33 -5.15 -10.80 -1.23
C ILE A 33 -5.94 -10.58 0.08
N GLY A 34 -5.71 -9.48 0.77
CA GLY A 34 -6.45 -9.08 1.97
C GLY A 34 -7.80 -8.41 1.68
N GLU A 35 -8.28 -8.50 0.44
CA GLU A 35 -9.60 -8.02 -0.01
C GLU A 35 -9.90 -6.55 0.33
N GLY A 36 -8.85 -5.71 0.48
CA GLY A 36 -8.98 -4.33 0.93
C GLY A 36 -9.94 -3.47 0.08
N THR A 37 -10.08 -3.78 -1.22
CA THR A 37 -11.02 -3.08 -2.11
C THR A 37 -12.50 -3.45 -1.90
N SER A 38 -12.77 -4.52 -1.19
CA SER A 38 -14.13 -4.99 -0.87
C SER A 38 -14.70 -4.38 0.42
N LEU A 39 -13.86 -3.65 1.17
CA LEU A 39 -14.20 -3.08 2.46
C LEU A 39 -14.53 -1.59 2.35
N THR A 40 -15.47 -1.15 3.15
CA THR A 40 -15.74 0.28 3.39
C THR A 40 -14.57 0.92 4.15
N LEU A 41 -14.46 2.24 4.13
CA LEU A 41 -13.40 2.95 4.85
C LEU A 41 -13.44 2.67 6.37
N SER A 42 -14.64 2.58 6.96
CA SER A 42 -14.79 2.25 8.39
C SER A 42 -14.29 0.84 8.72
N GLU A 43 -14.59 -0.14 7.87
CA GLU A 43 -14.10 -1.51 8.03
C GLU A 43 -12.58 -1.60 7.85
N LYS A 44 -12.02 -0.87 6.89
CA LYS A 44 -10.56 -0.76 6.72
C LYS A 44 -9.90 -0.26 8.01
N VAL A 45 -10.43 0.80 8.61
CA VAL A 45 -9.92 1.37 9.87
C VAL A 45 -10.03 0.37 11.03
N GLU A 46 -11.13 -0.38 11.10
CA GLU A 46 -11.33 -1.40 12.14
C GLU A 46 -10.28 -2.52 12.03
N VAL A 47 -10.05 -3.03 10.83
CA VAL A 47 -9.01 -4.05 10.54
C VAL A 47 -7.62 -3.52 10.89
N LEU A 48 -7.28 -2.28 10.50
CA LEU A 48 -5.98 -1.70 10.77
C LEU A 48 -5.73 -1.54 12.27
N ARG A 49 -6.70 -1.00 13.02
CA ARG A 49 -6.59 -0.85 14.49
C ARG A 49 -6.39 -2.19 15.17
N ALA A 50 -7.18 -3.19 14.82
CA ALA A 50 -7.05 -4.54 15.36
C ALA A 50 -5.67 -5.15 15.09
N THR A 51 -5.12 -4.91 13.89
CA THR A 51 -3.79 -5.39 13.53
C THR A 51 -2.67 -4.65 14.28
N VAL A 52 -2.75 -3.33 14.36
CA VAL A 52 -1.77 -2.48 15.09
C VAL A 52 -1.75 -2.86 16.58
N GLU A 53 -2.92 -3.08 17.18
CA GLU A 53 -3.03 -3.52 18.57
C GLU A 53 -2.29 -4.84 18.83
N VAL A 54 -2.50 -5.84 17.98
CA VAL A 54 -1.85 -7.16 18.12
C VAL A 54 -0.38 -7.13 17.78
N ALA A 55 0.01 -6.38 16.76
CA ALA A 55 1.43 -6.23 16.40
C ALA A 55 2.22 -5.59 17.56
N GLY A 56 1.58 -4.67 18.30
CA GLY A 56 2.10 -4.11 19.55
C GLY A 56 3.51 -3.53 19.42
N GLY A 57 3.86 -2.98 18.26
CA GLY A 57 5.20 -2.44 17.95
C GLY A 57 6.30 -3.48 17.74
N LYS A 58 5.99 -4.78 17.75
CA LYS A 58 6.97 -5.85 17.48
C LYS A 58 7.43 -5.89 16.03
N VAL A 59 6.51 -5.56 15.12
CA VAL A 59 6.75 -5.50 13.67
C VAL A 59 6.00 -4.32 13.08
N PRO A 60 6.51 -3.66 12.02
CA PRO A 60 5.78 -2.59 11.36
C PRO A 60 4.51 -3.10 10.67
N VAL A 61 3.45 -2.28 10.74
CA VAL A 61 2.17 -2.51 10.08
C VAL A 61 1.98 -1.45 8.99
N LEU A 62 1.84 -1.89 7.74
CA LEU A 62 1.55 -1.04 6.60
C LEU A 62 0.11 -1.26 6.14
N SER A 63 -0.52 -0.22 5.59
CA SER A 63 -1.81 -0.33 4.90
C SER A 63 -1.64 -0.34 3.39
N GLY A 64 -2.26 -1.28 2.68
CA GLY A 64 -2.48 -1.19 1.24
C GLY A 64 -3.49 -0.09 0.93
N ILE A 65 -3.15 0.78 -0.03
CA ILE A 65 -3.99 1.87 -0.53
C ILE A 65 -4.32 1.58 -1.98
N ALA A 66 -5.50 1.04 -2.20
CA ALA A 66 -5.99 0.58 -3.50
C ALA A 66 -7.36 1.20 -3.76
N GLU A 67 -7.36 2.43 -4.25
CA GLU A 67 -8.56 3.24 -4.42
C GLU A 67 -8.81 3.58 -5.89
N PHE A 68 -10.07 3.87 -6.22
CA PHE A 68 -10.44 4.25 -7.59
C PHE A 68 -10.00 5.67 -7.95
N THR A 69 -9.90 6.57 -6.97
CA THR A 69 -9.56 7.97 -7.19
C THR A 69 -8.42 8.42 -6.31
N THR A 70 -7.70 9.46 -6.75
CA THR A 70 -6.64 10.09 -5.95
C THR A 70 -7.18 10.67 -4.64
N GLN A 71 -8.38 11.29 -4.65
CA GLN A 71 -8.98 11.81 -3.42
C GLN A 71 -9.31 10.69 -2.44
N GLY A 72 -9.91 9.58 -2.91
CA GLY A 72 -10.18 8.41 -2.07
C GLY A 72 -8.90 7.83 -1.46
N ALA A 73 -7.79 7.82 -2.23
CA ALA A 73 -6.49 7.40 -1.71
C ALA A 73 -6.00 8.33 -0.60
N CYS A 74 -6.10 9.65 -0.77
CA CYS A 74 -5.73 10.62 0.28
C CYS A 74 -6.57 10.43 1.55
N ASP A 75 -7.89 10.23 1.41
CA ASP A 75 -8.79 10.02 2.55
C ASP A 75 -8.45 8.71 3.29
N THR A 76 -8.18 7.65 2.55
CA THR A 76 -7.80 6.35 3.12
C THR A 76 -6.43 6.41 3.80
N VAL A 77 -5.46 7.10 3.23
CA VAL A 77 -4.13 7.31 3.84
C VAL A 77 -4.23 8.05 5.16
N LYS A 78 -5.04 9.12 5.21
CA LYS A 78 -5.29 9.87 6.44
C LYS A 78 -5.90 8.96 7.52
N ALA A 79 -6.95 8.22 7.18
CA ALA A 79 -7.61 7.30 8.11
C ALA A 79 -6.69 6.17 8.58
N ALA A 80 -5.80 5.66 7.70
CA ALA A 80 -4.80 4.66 8.06
C ALA A 80 -3.77 5.22 9.05
N GLY A 81 -3.30 6.46 8.84
CA GLY A 81 -2.42 7.15 9.79
C GLY A 81 -3.06 7.33 11.16
N GLU A 82 -4.34 7.73 11.21
CA GLU A 82 -5.11 7.85 12.45
C GLU A 82 -5.38 6.48 13.12
N ALA A 83 -5.33 5.39 12.38
CA ALA A 83 -5.40 4.02 12.90
C ALA A 83 -4.06 3.54 13.48
N GLY A 84 -2.95 4.25 13.25
CA GLY A 84 -1.65 4.00 13.84
C GLY A 84 -0.73 3.10 13.01
N VAL A 85 -0.91 3.03 11.69
CA VAL A 85 0.01 2.28 10.82
C VAL A 85 1.36 2.99 10.69
N ASP A 86 2.42 2.21 10.45
CA ASP A 86 3.80 2.70 10.32
C ASP A 86 4.14 3.17 8.89
N GLY A 87 3.33 2.82 7.90
CA GLY A 87 3.56 3.18 6.50
C GLY A 87 2.42 2.72 5.60
N ILE A 88 2.54 3.01 4.31
CA ILE A 88 1.55 2.60 3.33
C ILE A 88 2.19 1.92 2.11
N MET A 89 1.44 1.03 1.49
CA MET A 89 1.74 0.48 0.16
C MET A 89 0.74 1.08 -0.82
N LEU A 90 1.20 2.01 -1.65
CA LEU A 90 0.35 2.76 -2.58
C LEU A 90 0.32 2.09 -3.96
N LEU A 91 -0.87 1.89 -4.49
CA LEU A 91 -1.14 1.37 -5.81
C LEU A 91 -1.55 2.53 -6.76
N PRO A 92 -1.41 2.35 -8.10
CA PRO A 92 -2.03 3.27 -9.06
C PRO A 92 -3.55 3.35 -8.85
N ALA A 93 -4.15 4.48 -9.19
CA ALA A 93 -5.62 4.61 -9.21
C ALA A 93 -6.23 3.61 -10.23
N MET A 94 -7.30 2.92 -9.84
CA MET A 94 -7.74 1.71 -10.54
C MET A 94 -9.01 1.89 -11.38
N VAL A 95 -9.47 3.10 -11.62
CA VAL A 95 -10.70 3.36 -12.38
C VAL A 95 -10.55 3.06 -13.87
N TYR A 96 -9.38 3.36 -14.43
CA TYR A 96 -8.98 3.07 -15.80
C TYR A 96 -7.45 3.00 -15.90
N LYS A 97 -6.93 2.61 -17.07
CA LYS A 97 -5.49 2.66 -17.32
C LYS A 97 -5.06 4.11 -17.48
N SER A 98 -4.42 4.67 -16.44
CA SER A 98 -3.85 6.02 -16.46
C SER A 98 -2.61 6.11 -17.36
N ASP A 99 -2.36 7.29 -17.91
CA ASP A 99 -1.10 7.62 -18.57
C ASP A 99 0.01 7.94 -17.54
N ALA A 100 1.24 8.18 -18.01
CA ALA A 100 2.38 8.46 -17.14
C ALA A 100 2.16 9.72 -16.29
N ARG A 101 1.65 10.79 -16.89
CA ARG A 101 1.39 12.07 -16.22
C ARG A 101 0.34 11.91 -15.12
N GLU A 102 -0.75 11.21 -15.39
CA GLU A 102 -1.82 10.95 -14.42
C GLU A 102 -1.31 10.08 -13.26
N THR A 103 -0.53 9.05 -13.59
CA THR A 103 0.07 8.16 -12.58
C THR A 103 1.03 8.92 -11.66
N ILE A 104 1.95 9.70 -12.21
CA ILE A 104 2.88 10.54 -11.42
C ILE A 104 2.10 11.54 -10.54
N ALA A 105 1.08 12.19 -11.10
CA ALA A 105 0.25 13.12 -10.34
C ALA A 105 -0.48 12.44 -9.18
N HIS A 106 -0.97 11.21 -9.38
CA HIS A 106 -1.60 10.39 -8.33
C HIS A 106 -0.62 10.13 -7.18
N PHE A 107 0.55 9.54 -7.48
CA PHE A 107 1.55 9.21 -6.46
C PHE A 107 2.02 10.45 -5.71
N ARG A 108 2.34 11.53 -6.40
CA ARG A 108 2.78 12.81 -5.81
C ARG A 108 1.71 13.44 -4.92
N THR A 109 0.45 13.45 -5.36
CA THR A 109 -0.66 14.02 -4.59
C THR A 109 -0.91 13.25 -3.30
N VAL A 110 -0.93 11.92 -3.38
CA VAL A 110 -1.12 11.07 -2.20
C VAL A 110 0.07 11.21 -1.24
N ALA A 111 1.30 11.21 -1.75
CA ALA A 111 2.49 11.39 -0.94
C ALA A 111 2.49 12.72 -0.19
N ASN A 112 2.07 13.81 -0.84
CA ASN A 112 1.96 15.13 -0.21
C ASN A 112 0.83 15.22 0.84
N SER A 113 -0.06 14.26 0.91
CA SER A 113 -1.16 14.23 1.88
C SER A 113 -0.81 13.55 3.22
N THR A 114 0.42 13.02 3.34
CA THR A 114 0.86 12.27 4.52
C THR A 114 2.36 12.42 4.78
N HIS A 115 2.76 12.15 6.01
CA HIS A 115 4.18 12.00 6.40
C HIS A 115 4.61 10.53 6.53
N LEU A 116 3.69 9.59 6.33
CA LEU A 116 4.01 8.17 6.41
C LEU A 116 4.94 7.76 5.26
N PRO A 117 5.90 6.84 5.50
CA PRO A 117 6.71 6.27 4.44
C PRO A 117 5.84 5.46 3.47
N ILE A 118 6.16 5.58 2.18
CA ILE A 118 5.40 5.01 1.09
C ILE A 118 6.22 3.95 0.36
N MET A 119 5.64 2.77 0.23
CA MET A 119 6.04 1.73 -0.71
C MET A 119 5.21 1.87 -1.98
N CYS A 120 5.81 2.28 -3.09
CA CYS A 120 5.15 2.27 -4.40
C CYS A 120 5.04 0.85 -4.93
N TYR A 121 3.83 0.40 -5.25
CA TYR A 121 3.61 -0.95 -5.77
C TYR A 121 3.37 -0.93 -7.29
N ASN A 122 4.33 -1.45 -8.04
CA ASN A 122 4.22 -1.66 -9.49
C ASN A 122 3.85 -3.12 -9.79
N ASN A 123 2.70 -3.34 -10.40
CA ASN A 123 2.25 -4.66 -10.84
C ASN A 123 1.43 -4.56 -12.15
N PRO A 124 2.11 -4.30 -13.29
CA PRO A 124 1.45 -4.12 -14.57
C PRO A 124 0.55 -5.28 -15.01
N PRO A 125 0.91 -6.57 -14.77
CA PRO A 125 0.03 -7.69 -15.10
C PRO A 125 -1.36 -7.62 -14.48
N VAL A 126 -1.45 -7.07 -13.26
CA VAL A 126 -2.72 -6.97 -12.51
C VAL A 126 -3.41 -5.63 -12.72
N TYR A 127 -2.68 -4.51 -12.57
CA TYR A 127 -3.27 -3.16 -12.55
C TYR A 127 -3.22 -2.45 -13.90
N ARG A 128 -2.56 -3.03 -14.91
CA ARG A 128 -2.44 -2.52 -16.28
C ARG A 128 -1.70 -1.19 -16.41
N VAL A 129 -1.19 -0.65 -15.33
CA VAL A 129 -0.31 0.52 -15.28
C VAL A 129 1.09 0.03 -14.99
N ASP A 130 2.06 0.41 -15.81
CA ASP A 130 3.48 0.16 -15.58
C ASP A 130 4.16 1.45 -15.16
N ILE A 131 4.63 1.49 -13.93
CA ILE A 131 5.42 2.61 -13.41
C ILE A 131 6.87 2.37 -13.82
N THR A 132 7.28 3.01 -14.91
CA THR A 132 8.62 2.80 -15.48
C THR A 132 9.72 3.48 -14.65
N PRO A 133 11.01 3.09 -14.85
CA PRO A 133 12.12 3.76 -14.19
C PRO A 133 12.16 5.28 -14.43
N GLU A 134 11.76 5.74 -15.63
CA GLU A 134 11.66 7.17 -15.97
C GLU A 134 10.60 7.88 -15.11
N MET A 135 9.44 7.23 -14.88
CA MET A 135 8.40 7.78 -14.01
C MET A 135 8.86 7.85 -12.55
N PHE A 136 9.62 6.86 -12.07
CA PHE A 136 10.22 6.91 -10.73
C PHE A 136 11.26 8.04 -10.61
N LYS A 137 12.02 8.36 -11.65
CA LYS A 137 12.91 9.55 -11.67
C LYS A 137 12.14 10.85 -11.42
N GLU A 138 10.93 10.96 -11.96
CA GLU A 138 10.07 12.15 -11.73
C GLU A 138 9.49 12.22 -10.32
N LEU A 139 9.60 11.15 -9.54
CA LEU A 139 9.16 11.07 -8.15
C LEU A 139 10.32 11.11 -7.14
N ILE A 140 11.56 11.20 -7.60
CA ILE A 140 12.76 11.11 -6.73
C ILE A 140 12.86 12.23 -5.70
N ASP A 141 12.22 13.37 -5.96
CA ASP A 141 12.14 14.52 -5.04
C ASP A 141 11.06 14.37 -3.96
N VAL A 142 10.29 13.28 -3.98
CA VAL A 142 9.23 13.01 -3.00
C VAL A 142 9.82 12.19 -1.86
N GLU A 143 10.24 12.87 -0.79
CA GLU A 143 11.06 12.31 0.30
C GLU A 143 10.45 11.10 1.01
N ASN A 144 9.13 11.03 1.11
CA ASN A 144 8.45 9.92 1.77
C ASN A 144 8.14 8.71 0.88
N ILE A 145 8.48 8.76 -0.42
CA ILE A 145 8.51 7.56 -1.27
C ILE A 145 9.87 6.88 -1.07
N VAL A 146 9.88 5.80 -0.29
CA VAL A 146 11.13 5.19 0.20
C VAL A 146 11.35 3.74 -0.25
N VAL A 147 10.33 3.10 -0.82
CA VAL A 147 10.40 1.69 -1.26
C VAL A 147 9.65 1.50 -2.56
N ILE A 148 10.18 0.66 -3.44
CA ILE A 148 9.51 0.16 -4.63
C ILE A 148 9.28 -1.34 -4.46
N LYS A 149 8.02 -1.76 -4.57
CA LYS A 149 7.63 -3.17 -4.68
C LYS A 149 7.37 -3.46 -6.15
N GLU A 150 8.28 -4.21 -6.77
CA GLU A 150 8.26 -4.49 -8.21
C GLU A 150 7.72 -5.89 -8.51
N ALA A 151 6.69 -5.98 -9.33
CA ALA A 151 6.05 -7.22 -9.74
C ALA A 151 5.66 -7.24 -11.24
N SER A 152 6.46 -6.59 -12.10
CA SER A 152 6.25 -6.62 -13.56
C SER A 152 6.48 -8.00 -14.19
N GLY A 153 7.16 -8.91 -13.47
CA GLY A 153 7.55 -10.21 -14.00
C GLY A 153 8.86 -10.18 -14.81
N ASP A 154 9.50 -9.03 -14.95
CA ASP A 154 10.77 -8.86 -15.62
C ASP A 154 11.87 -8.53 -14.62
N VAL A 155 12.75 -9.50 -14.35
CA VAL A 155 13.86 -9.33 -13.38
C VAL A 155 14.85 -8.25 -13.77
N ARG A 156 14.93 -7.85 -15.05
CA ARG A 156 15.81 -6.76 -15.54
C ARG A 156 15.38 -5.41 -14.96
N ARG A 157 14.09 -5.26 -14.63
CA ARG A 157 13.52 -4.04 -14.07
C ARG A 157 14.26 -3.57 -12.81
N ILE A 158 14.74 -4.49 -11.99
CA ILE A 158 15.51 -4.15 -10.77
C ILE A 158 16.81 -3.43 -11.17
N THR A 159 17.53 -3.94 -12.17
CA THR A 159 18.76 -3.29 -12.68
C THR A 159 18.45 -1.93 -13.33
N GLU A 160 17.36 -1.84 -14.08
CA GLU A 160 16.92 -0.59 -14.70
C GLU A 160 16.60 0.48 -13.65
N LEU A 161 15.86 0.11 -12.59
CA LEU A 161 15.56 0.99 -11.47
C LEU A 161 16.84 1.44 -10.74
N PHE A 162 17.75 0.52 -10.44
CA PHE A 162 19.03 0.84 -9.82
C PHE A 162 19.82 1.88 -10.65
N ASN A 163 19.95 1.64 -11.96
CA ASN A 163 20.64 2.56 -12.86
C ASN A 163 19.93 3.92 -12.97
N ALA A 164 18.60 3.91 -12.94
CA ALA A 164 17.79 5.12 -13.08
C ALA A 164 17.82 6.01 -11.84
N LEU A 165 17.93 5.42 -10.63
CA LEU A 165 17.80 6.12 -9.36
C LEU A 165 19.16 6.35 -8.64
N ASN A 166 20.28 6.02 -9.33
CA ASN A 166 21.65 6.16 -8.82
C ASN A 166 21.99 5.27 -7.61
N GLY A 167 21.43 4.07 -7.58
CA GLY A 167 21.67 3.06 -6.55
C GLY A 167 20.59 2.99 -5.52
#